data_ae2a5dbb6128f9ffca28cf25cc281e6d
#
_entry.id   ae2a5dbb6128f9ffca28cf25cc281e6d
#
_cell.length_a   1.000
_cell.length_b   1.000
_cell.length_c   1.000
_cell.angle_alpha   90.00
_cell.angle_beta   90.00
_cell.angle_gamma   90.00
#
_symmetry.space_group_name_H-M   'P 1'
#
loop_
_entity.id
_entity.type
_entity.pdbx_description
1 polymer ?
#
loop_
_entity_poly.entity_id
_entity_poly.type
_entity_poly.pdbx_seq_one_letter_code
_entity_poly.pdbx_strand_id
1 'polypeptide(L)'
;YKTIVGSKLSNIISDAGISSDDNLRFINGDVLTGYSVDKDSYLGFYNNTLSVLREGNHYRMFGWIPFVNNKVPSIYKTSFSWLFPNKKYDLDTNLNGEERAFVVTGEMENVFPMDIFPMQLLKECMSGNIEKMENLGIYEVAPEDFALIDYSSSSKIEAQKIIREGLDLMVLEVG
;
A
#
# COMPACT_ATOMS: atom_id res chain seq x y z
N TYR A 1 7.08 21.84 7.33
CA TYR A 1 6.95 23.07 6.50
C TYR A 1 5.56 23.66 6.67
N LYS A 2 5.47 24.99 6.62
CA LYS A 2 4.17 25.70 6.57
C LYS A 2 3.91 26.09 5.13
N THR A 3 2.84 25.56 4.56
CA THR A 3 2.42 25.86 3.19
C THR A 3 0.90 25.97 3.12
N ILE A 4 0.38 26.43 2.00
CA ILE A 4 -1.07 26.49 1.77
C ILE A 4 -1.54 25.22 1.07
N VAL A 5 -2.81 24.88 1.25
CA VAL A 5 -3.46 23.78 0.56
C VAL A 5 -3.36 24.00 -0.95
N GLY A 6 -3.05 22.94 -1.69
CA GLY A 6 -2.84 23.04 -3.14
C GLY A 6 -1.49 23.63 -3.56
N SER A 7 -0.51 23.72 -2.67
CA SER A 7 0.85 24.13 -3.04
C SER A 7 1.48 23.18 -4.06
N LYS A 8 2.27 23.76 -4.97
CA LYS A 8 3.03 22.96 -5.94
C LYS A 8 4.10 22.13 -5.20
N LEU A 9 4.19 20.83 -5.49
CA LEU A 9 5.10 19.90 -4.81
C LEU A 9 6.56 20.25 -5.07
N SER A 10 6.92 20.76 -6.25
CA SER A 10 8.28 21.17 -6.57
C SER A 10 8.84 22.22 -5.61
N ASN A 11 8.00 23.11 -5.08
CA ASN A 11 8.42 24.10 -4.10
C ASN A 11 8.74 23.43 -2.76
N ILE A 12 7.89 22.51 -2.31
CA ILE A 12 8.07 21.77 -1.05
C ILE A 12 9.32 20.90 -1.14
N ILE A 13 9.55 20.24 -2.27
CA ILE A 13 10.71 19.39 -2.54
C ILE A 13 12.01 20.21 -2.50
N SER A 14 12.03 21.37 -3.15
CA SER A 14 13.19 22.24 -3.16
C SER A 14 13.51 22.82 -1.76
N ASP A 15 12.49 23.25 -1.04
CA ASP A 15 12.62 23.76 0.33
C ASP A 15 13.10 22.69 1.32
N ALA A 16 12.74 21.44 1.07
CA ALA A 16 13.21 20.28 1.83
C ALA A 16 14.66 19.90 1.52
N GLY A 17 15.30 20.51 0.52
CA GLY A 17 16.65 20.18 0.08
C GLY A 17 16.78 18.79 -0.53
N ILE A 18 15.66 18.24 -1.02
CA ILE A 18 15.66 16.96 -1.71
C ILE A 18 16.23 17.20 -3.11
N SER A 19 17.40 16.57 -3.40
CA SER A 19 17.95 16.60 -4.75
C SER A 19 16.99 15.92 -5.70
N SER A 20 16.77 16.51 -6.86
CA SER A 20 15.98 15.91 -7.95
C SER A 20 16.75 14.73 -8.56
N ASP A 21 16.97 13.69 -7.75
CA ASP A 21 17.39 12.40 -8.24
C ASP A 21 16.21 11.77 -8.98
N ASP A 22 16.40 11.35 -10.23
CA ASP A 22 15.33 10.79 -11.07
C ASP A 22 14.79 9.44 -10.54
N ASN A 23 15.44 8.89 -9.50
CA ASN A 23 15.08 7.61 -8.90
C ASN A 23 14.28 7.75 -7.59
N LEU A 24 13.42 8.76 -7.50
CA LEU A 24 12.56 9.00 -6.34
C LEU A 24 11.08 8.92 -6.74
N ARG A 25 10.29 8.27 -5.89
CA ARG A 25 8.83 8.28 -5.96
C ARG A 25 8.27 9.27 -4.97
N PHE A 26 7.41 10.16 -5.48
CA PHE A 26 6.67 11.12 -4.67
C PHE A 26 5.27 10.58 -4.44
N ILE A 27 4.82 10.60 -3.20
CA ILE A 27 3.53 10.07 -2.78
C ILE A 27 2.78 11.19 -2.06
N ASN A 28 1.62 11.54 -2.58
CA ASN A 28 0.72 12.50 -1.97
C ASN A 28 -0.08 11.78 -0.89
N GLY A 29 0.23 12.04 0.38
CA GLY A 29 -0.24 11.30 1.53
C GLY A 29 0.86 10.46 2.17
N ASP A 30 0.46 9.47 2.94
CA ASP A 30 1.37 8.50 3.55
C ASP A 30 1.69 7.33 2.60
N VAL A 31 2.58 6.43 3.04
CA VAL A 31 3.04 5.30 2.22
C VAL A 31 2.04 4.15 2.11
N LEU A 32 1.00 4.14 2.95
CA LEU A 32 -0.01 3.07 2.98
C LEU A 32 -1.24 3.44 2.16
N THR A 33 -1.71 4.69 2.26
CA THR A 33 -2.98 5.13 1.67
C THR A 33 -2.82 6.23 0.62
N GLY A 34 -1.60 6.76 0.47
CA GLY A 34 -1.30 7.81 -0.50
C GLY A 34 -1.22 7.29 -1.94
N TYR A 35 -1.19 8.19 -2.88
CA TYR A 35 -1.06 7.90 -4.30
C TYR A 35 0.16 8.55 -4.93
N SER A 36 0.75 7.85 -5.89
CA SER A 36 1.94 8.34 -6.60
C SER A 36 1.61 9.58 -7.44
N VAL A 37 2.49 10.56 -7.40
CA VAL A 37 2.35 11.83 -8.12
C VAL A 37 3.66 12.26 -8.72
N ASP A 38 3.57 13.07 -9.79
CA ASP A 38 4.74 13.72 -10.37
C ASP A 38 5.21 14.89 -9.50
N LYS A 39 6.51 15.18 -9.55
CA LYS A 39 7.12 16.31 -8.82
C LYS A 39 6.53 17.67 -9.16
N ASP A 40 5.92 17.82 -10.35
CA ASP A 40 5.28 19.04 -10.79
C ASP A 40 3.79 19.13 -10.43
N SER A 41 3.25 18.11 -9.76
CA SER A 41 1.88 18.06 -9.26
C SER A 41 1.66 18.99 -8.06
N TYR A 42 0.45 19.00 -7.55
CA TYR A 42 0.02 19.81 -6.42
C TYR A 42 -0.34 18.91 -5.23
N LEU A 43 -0.16 19.45 -4.01
CA LEU A 43 -0.61 18.79 -2.80
C LEU A 43 -2.14 18.66 -2.82
N GLY A 44 -2.64 17.46 -2.62
CA GLY A 44 -4.08 17.17 -2.60
C GLY A 44 -4.79 17.89 -1.46
N PHE A 45 -6.07 18.20 -1.69
CA PHE A 45 -6.87 18.98 -0.73
C PHE A 45 -6.94 18.35 0.66
N TYR A 46 -7.08 17.03 0.71
CA TYR A 46 -7.18 16.27 1.95
C TYR A 46 -5.84 15.74 2.47
N ASN A 47 -4.76 15.96 1.71
CA ASN A 47 -3.43 15.47 2.08
C ASN A 47 -2.60 16.58 2.72
N ASN A 48 -2.03 16.29 3.87
CA ASN A 48 -1.13 17.18 4.61
C ASN A 48 0.31 16.64 4.68
N THR A 49 0.57 15.53 4.01
CA THR A 49 1.84 14.82 4.02
C THR A 49 2.31 14.58 2.59
N LEU A 50 3.60 14.77 2.35
CA LEU A 50 4.30 14.32 1.15
C LEU A 50 5.34 13.30 1.57
N SER A 51 5.17 12.07 1.13
CA SER A 51 6.13 10.99 1.36
C SER A 51 7.04 10.84 0.14
N VAL A 52 8.33 10.64 0.39
CA VAL A 52 9.32 10.45 -0.68
C VAL A 52 10.12 9.19 -0.39
N LEU A 53 10.08 8.26 -1.32
CA LEU A 53 10.80 6.98 -1.24
C LEU A 53 11.72 6.83 -2.45
N ARG A 54 12.77 6.01 -2.28
CA ARG A 54 13.58 5.57 -3.41
C ARG A 54 12.77 4.59 -4.26
N GLU A 55 12.87 4.73 -5.60
CA GLU A 55 12.26 3.79 -6.52
C GLU A 55 12.97 2.44 -6.43
N GLY A 56 12.22 1.40 -6.07
CA GLY A 56 12.70 0.04 -5.97
C GLY A 56 12.60 -0.65 -7.33
N ASN A 57 13.69 -0.67 -8.07
CA ASN A 57 13.75 -1.29 -9.40
C ASN A 57 14.90 -2.31 -9.48
N HIS A 58 15.12 -3.03 -8.38
CA HIS A 58 16.20 -4.01 -8.32
C HIS A 58 15.68 -5.38 -7.89
N TYR A 59 16.15 -6.39 -8.61
CA TYR A 59 15.85 -7.78 -8.31
C TYR A 59 16.73 -8.28 -7.16
N ARG A 60 16.10 -8.91 -6.14
CA ARG A 60 16.82 -9.49 -5.00
C ARG A 60 16.70 -11.00 -5.04
N MET A 61 17.69 -11.68 -5.56
CA MET A 61 17.77 -13.13 -5.52
C MET A 61 17.93 -13.62 -4.08
N PHE A 62 17.13 -14.58 -3.65
CA PHE A 62 17.14 -15.12 -2.28
C PHE A 62 16.97 -14.08 -1.16
N GLY A 63 16.24 -13.00 -1.41
CA GLY A 63 16.03 -11.91 -0.44
C GLY A 63 15.37 -12.33 0.88
N TRP A 64 14.77 -13.50 0.95
CA TRP A 64 14.16 -14.10 2.13
C TRP A 64 15.15 -14.84 3.04
N ILE A 65 16.37 -15.12 2.58
CA ILE A 65 17.42 -15.78 3.39
C ILE A 65 18.00 -14.76 4.37
N PRO A 66 18.04 -15.06 5.69
CA PRO A 66 18.39 -14.09 6.72
C PRO A 66 19.80 -13.49 6.61
N PHE A 67 20.74 -14.25 6.09
CA PHE A 67 22.14 -13.81 5.97
C PHE A 67 22.46 -13.08 4.67
N VAL A 68 21.60 -13.18 3.66
CA VAL A 68 21.81 -12.58 2.33
C VAL A 68 21.29 -11.16 2.27
N ASN A 69 20.20 -10.86 2.97
CA ASN A 69 19.60 -9.52 2.93
C ASN A 69 18.93 -9.11 4.25
N ASN A 70 19.71 -8.50 5.12
CA ASN A 70 19.21 -7.98 6.40
C ASN A 70 18.51 -6.60 6.31
N LYS A 71 18.27 -6.06 5.12
CA LYS A 71 17.73 -4.71 4.94
C LYS A 71 16.22 -4.65 4.77
N VAL A 72 15.58 -5.78 4.53
CA VAL A 72 14.13 -5.88 4.31
C VAL A 72 13.43 -6.30 5.60
N PRO A 73 12.37 -5.60 6.02
CA PRO A 73 11.55 -6.03 7.14
C PRO A 73 10.84 -7.33 6.79
N SER A 74 10.64 -8.19 7.78
CA SER A 74 9.91 -9.45 7.63
C SER A 74 8.82 -9.55 8.67
N ILE A 75 7.57 -9.58 8.23
CA ILE A 75 6.39 -9.79 9.07
C ILE A 75 6.42 -11.19 9.68
N TYR A 76 6.84 -12.18 8.91
CA TYR A 76 6.92 -13.59 9.34
C TYR A 76 8.23 -13.95 10.07
N LYS A 77 9.01 -12.95 10.44
CA LYS A 77 10.27 -13.15 11.20
C LYS A 77 11.31 -14.05 10.50
N THR A 78 11.23 -14.20 9.18
CA THR A 78 12.14 -15.06 8.40
C THR A 78 13.58 -14.54 8.34
N SER A 79 13.78 -13.24 8.59
CA SER A 79 15.10 -12.56 8.54
C SER A 79 15.73 -12.34 9.91
N PHE A 80 15.32 -13.08 10.94
CA PHE A 80 15.74 -12.87 12.35
C PHE A 80 15.52 -11.43 12.85
N SER A 81 14.58 -10.69 12.26
CA SER A 81 14.28 -9.30 12.65
C SER A 81 13.84 -9.18 14.11
N TRP A 82 13.28 -10.22 14.68
CA TRP A 82 12.87 -10.31 16.08
C TRP A 82 14.05 -10.26 17.07
N LEU A 83 15.28 -10.60 16.64
CA LEU A 83 16.48 -10.48 17.46
C LEU A 83 16.99 -9.02 17.57
N PHE A 84 16.56 -8.17 16.65
CA PHE A 84 17.01 -6.78 16.53
C PHE A 84 15.83 -5.80 16.46
N PRO A 85 15.05 -5.63 17.54
CA PRO A 85 13.81 -4.84 17.52
C PRO A 85 14.03 -3.36 17.21
N ASN A 86 15.22 -2.84 17.45
CA ASN A 86 15.57 -1.43 17.21
C ASN A 86 16.23 -1.19 15.83
N LYS A 87 16.29 -2.22 14.98
CA LYS A 87 16.90 -2.10 13.66
C LYS A 87 16.07 -1.17 12.78
N LYS A 88 16.72 -0.19 12.17
CA LYS A 88 16.12 0.67 11.15
C LYS A 88 16.29 0.05 9.77
N TYR A 89 15.26 0.17 8.95
CA TYR A 89 15.22 -0.34 7.58
C TYR A 89 15.23 0.83 6.60
N ASP A 90 15.94 0.67 5.49
CA ASP A 90 15.91 1.60 4.36
C ASP A 90 14.82 1.11 3.41
N LEU A 91 13.64 1.74 3.50
CA LEU A 91 12.48 1.34 2.70
C LEU A 91 12.57 1.94 1.31
N ASP A 92 12.23 1.13 0.33
CA ASP A 92 12.08 1.49 -1.07
C ASP A 92 10.71 1.02 -1.59
N THR A 93 10.38 1.31 -2.84
CA THR A 93 9.12 0.89 -3.47
C THR A 93 9.19 -0.51 -4.06
N ASN A 94 10.25 -1.28 -3.78
CA ASN A 94 10.41 -2.63 -4.32
C ASN A 94 9.38 -3.58 -3.69
N LEU A 95 8.67 -4.32 -4.52
CA LEU A 95 7.63 -5.27 -4.11
C LEU A 95 8.18 -6.41 -3.22
N ASN A 96 9.48 -6.71 -3.31
CA ASN A 96 10.17 -7.78 -2.56
C ASN A 96 9.52 -9.16 -2.70
N GLY A 97 8.95 -9.44 -3.85
CA GLY A 97 8.27 -10.68 -4.18
C GLY A 97 7.58 -10.58 -5.53
N GLU A 98 6.87 -11.61 -5.90
CA GLU A 98 6.06 -11.68 -7.12
C GLU A 98 4.59 -11.87 -6.73
N GLU A 99 3.69 -11.44 -7.58
CA GLU A 99 2.27 -11.74 -7.46
C GLU A 99 2.05 -13.24 -7.47
N ARG A 100 1.22 -13.72 -6.57
CA ARG A 100 0.93 -15.15 -6.38
C ARG A 100 -0.57 -15.38 -6.33
N ALA A 101 -0.95 -16.66 -6.47
CA ALA A 101 -2.33 -17.08 -6.31
C ALA A 101 -2.92 -16.60 -4.98
N PHE A 102 -4.12 -16.05 -5.07
CA PHE A 102 -4.87 -15.55 -3.94
C PHE A 102 -5.64 -16.70 -3.28
N VAL A 103 -5.12 -17.22 -2.19
CA VAL A 103 -5.67 -18.37 -1.45
C VAL A 103 -6.06 -17.98 -0.03
N VAL A 104 -6.99 -18.73 0.55
CA VAL A 104 -7.45 -18.52 1.93
C VAL A 104 -6.36 -18.95 2.91
N THR A 105 -5.78 -17.99 3.62
CA THR A 105 -4.68 -18.20 4.57
C THR A 105 -4.99 -17.69 5.98
N GLY A 106 -5.99 -16.82 6.15
CA GLY A 106 -6.25 -16.12 7.40
C GLY A 106 -5.27 -14.97 7.72
N GLU A 107 -4.38 -14.64 6.78
CA GLU A 107 -3.42 -13.54 6.97
C GLU A 107 -4.10 -12.17 7.05
N MET A 108 -5.12 -11.98 6.23
CA MET A 108 -5.80 -10.69 6.08
C MET A 108 -6.62 -10.34 7.31
N GLU A 109 -7.28 -11.32 7.88
CA GLU A 109 -8.09 -11.18 9.09
C GLU A 109 -7.26 -10.74 10.30
N ASN A 110 -5.96 -11.07 10.32
CA ASN A 110 -5.06 -10.68 11.41
C ASN A 110 -4.71 -9.19 11.42
N VAL A 111 -4.84 -8.51 10.31
CA VAL A 111 -4.45 -7.09 10.14
C VAL A 111 -5.60 -6.19 9.78
N PHE A 112 -6.76 -6.76 9.46
CA PHE A 112 -7.95 -6.01 9.09
C PHE A 112 -8.62 -5.42 10.34
N PRO A 113 -8.99 -4.12 10.34
CA PRO A 113 -9.44 -3.43 11.56
C PRO A 113 -10.91 -3.70 11.93
N MET A 114 -11.66 -4.41 11.10
CA MET A 114 -13.09 -4.65 11.28
C MET A 114 -13.44 -6.14 11.31
N ASP A 115 -14.57 -6.49 11.92
CA ASP A 115 -15.06 -7.87 12.02
C ASP A 115 -15.90 -8.25 10.78
N ILE A 116 -15.25 -8.28 9.64
CA ILE A 116 -15.82 -8.77 8.37
C ILE A 116 -14.86 -9.80 7.75
N PHE A 117 -15.25 -10.40 6.64
CA PHE A 117 -14.44 -11.37 5.90
C PHE A 117 -13.70 -10.71 4.73
N PRO A 118 -12.54 -10.06 4.94
CA PRO A 118 -11.86 -9.26 3.92
C PRO A 118 -11.48 -10.09 2.70
N MET A 119 -11.01 -11.32 2.90
CA MET A 119 -10.61 -12.18 1.78
C MET A 119 -11.79 -12.57 0.90
N GLN A 120 -12.93 -12.92 1.49
CA GLN A 120 -14.13 -13.28 0.76
C GLN A 120 -14.66 -12.06 0.00
N LEU A 121 -14.69 -10.89 0.63
CA LEU A 121 -15.11 -9.64 0.01
C LEU A 121 -14.24 -9.32 -1.21
N LEU A 122 -12.92 -9.38 -1.09
CA LEU A 122 -11.99 -9.15 -2.21
C LEU A 122 -12.25 -10.12 -3.37
N LYS A 123 -12.51 -11.39 -3.10
CA LYS A 123 -12.82 -12.39 -4.15
C LYS A 123 -14.12 -12.08 -4.87
N GLU A 124 -15.15 -11.64 -4.16
CA GLU A 124 -16.42 -11.29 -4.78
C GLU A 124 -16.32 -9.97 -5.56
N CYS A 125 -15.52 -9.01 -5.11
CA CYS A 125 -15.18 -7.82 -5.90
C CYS A 125 -14.49 -8.21 -7.23
N MET A 126 -13.50 -9.09 -7.17
CA MET A 126 -12.82 -9.59 -8.38
C MET A 126 -13.74 -10.37 -9.32
N SER A 127 -14.76 -11.02 -8.79
CA SER A 127 -15.74 -11.75 -9.58
C SER A 127 -16.88 -10.88 -10.13
N GLY A 128 -17.02 -9.64 -9.62
CA GLY A 128 -18.12 -8.73 -9.96
C GLY A 128 -19.49 -9.18 -9.44
N ASN A 129 -19.55 -9.96 -8.36
CA ASN A 129 -20.80 -10.48 -7.81
C ASN A 129 -21.41 -9.48 -6.82
N ILE A 130 -22.29 -8.61 -7.31
CA ILE A 130 -22.93 -7.52 -6.56
C ILE A 130 -23.65 -8.03 -5.31
N GLU A 131 -24.53 -9.01 -5.45
CA GLU A 131 -25.33 -9.55 -4.34
C GLU A 131 -24.43 -10.05 -3.18
N LYS A 132 -23.34 -10.72 -3.52
CA LYS A 132 -22.40 -11.20 -2.49
C LYS A 132 -21.54 -10.10 -1.93
N MET A 133 -21.15 -9.09 -2.71
CA MET A 133 -20.45 -7.93 -2.19
C MET A 133 -21.30 -7.20 -1.14
N GLU A 134 -22.59 -7.00 -1.40
CA GLU A 134 -23.53 -6.43 -0.44
C GLU A 134 -23.65 -7.28 0.84
N ASN A 135 -23.86 -8.58 0.67
CA ASN A 135 -23.99 -9.51 1.81
C ASN A 135 -22.71 -9.60 2.67
N LEU A 136 -21.54 -9.30 2.09
CA LEU A 136 -20.24 -9.29 2.76
C LEU A 136 -19.86 -7.91 3.31
N GLY A 137 -20.70 -6.89 3.14
CA GLY A 137 -20.52 -5.58 3.75
C GLY A 137 -19.68 -4.60 2.95
N ILE A 138 -19.74 -4.62 1.61
CA ILE A 138 -18.99 -3.67 0.75
C ILE A 138 -19.26 -2.20 1.11
N TYR A 139 -20.46 -1.87 1.60
CA TYR A 139 -20.84 -0.52 1.98
C TYR A 139 -20.26 -0.04 3.32
N GLU A 140 -19.69 -0.95 4.10
CA GLU A 140 -19.13 -0.65 5.42
C GLU A 140 -17.63 -0.35 5.37
N VAL A 141 -17.01 -0.52 4.21
CA VAL A 141 -15.55 -0.44 4.03
C VAL A 141 -15.13 0.68 3.10
N ALA A 142 -13.93 1.18 3.33
CA ALA A 142 -13.22 2.07 2.42
C ALA A 142 -11.95 1.37 1.93
N PRO A 143 -11.42 1.72 0.74
CA PRO A 143 -10.16 1.15 0.25
C PRO A 143 -9.00 1.28 1.24
N GLU A 144 -8.96 2.38 2.00
CA GLU A 144 -7.93 2.69 2.98
C GLU A 144 -7.88 1.67 4.13
N ASP A 145 -9.00 1.02 4.45
CA ASP A 145 -9.06 -0.03 5.48
C ASP A 145 -8.24 -1.27 5.08
N PHE A 146 -8.01 -1.46 3.79
CA PHE A 146 -7.22 -2.56 3.23
C PHE A 146 -5.72 -2.26 3.10
N ALA A 147 -5.26 -1.09 3.52
CA ALA A 147 -3.86 -0.67 3.37
C ALA A 147 -2.87 -1.61 4.07
N LEU A 148 -3.20 -2.11 5.25
CA LEU A 148 -2.36 -3.09 5.95
C LEU A 148 -2.37 -4.47 5.26
N ILE A 149 -3.44 -4.82 4.57
CA ILE A 149 -3.51 -6.04 3.76
C ILE A 149 -2.54 -5.94 2.59
N ASP A 150 -2.53 -4.82 1.84
CA ASP A 150 -1.57 -4.60 0.75
C ASP A 150 -0.13 -4.75 1.24
N TYR A 151 0.18 -4.19 2.40
CA TYR A 151 1.52 -4.27 2.98
C TYR A 151 1.89 -5.68 3.45
N SER A 152 0.97 -6.41 4.07
CA SER A 152 1.23 -7.70 4.72
C SER A 152 1.05 -8.90 3.81
N SER A 153 0.30 -8.77 2.71
CA SER A 153 -0.08 -9.88 1.83
C SER A 153 1.11 -10.60 1.25
N SER A 154 1.18 -11.92 1.50
CA SER A 154 2.16 -12.80 0.84
C SER A 154 1.85 -13.00 -0.65
N SER A 155 0.61 -12.82 -1.08
CA SER A 155 0.15 -12.91 -2.48
C SER A 155 0.42 -11.66 -3.30
N LYS A 156 0.81 -10.54 -2.66
CA LYS A 156 1.11 -9.25 -3.30
C LYS A 156 -0.03 -8.71 -4.17
N ILE A 157 -1.25 -8.90 -3.72
CA ILE A 157 -2.44 -8.34 -4.38
C ILE A 157 -2.59 -6.85 -4.05
N GLU A 158 -3.22 -6.10 -4.94
CA GLU A 158 -3.58 -4.68 -4.73
C GLU A 158 -5.00 -4.61 -4.14
N ALA A 159 -5.16 -4.91 -2.84
CA ALA A 159 -6.46 -5.02 -2.18
C ALA A 159 -7.23 -3.69 -2.19
N GLN A 160 -6.57 -2.56 -1.94
CA GLN A 160 -7.20 -1.24 -2.01
C GLN A 160 -7.79 -0.95 -3.39
N LYS A 161 -7.07 -1.32 -4.46
CA LYS A 161 -7.53 -1.15 -5.84
C LYS A 161 -8.74 -2.04 -6.13
N ILE A 162 -8.71 -3.30 -5.72
CA ILE A 162 -9.83 -4.25 -5.89
C ILE A 162 -11.10 -3.72 -5.21
N ILE A 163 -10.99 -3.20 -3.99
CA ILE A 163 -12.14 -2.60 -3.28
C ILE A 163 -12.63 -1.34 -4.00
N ARG A 164 -11.73 -0.49 -4.50
CA ARG A 164 -12.12 0.71 -5.26
C ARG A 164 -12.92 0.32 -6.50
N GLU A 165 -12.43 -0.64 -7.27
CA GLU A 165 -13.13 -1.16 -8.46
C GLU A 165 -14.48 -1.79 -8.08
N GLY A 166 -14.56 -2.51 -6.96
CA GLY A 166 -15.82 -3.05 -6.43
C GLY A 166 -16.84 -1.97 -6.07
N LEU A 167 -16.40 -0.93 -5.35
CA LEU A 167 -17.26 0.21 -4.99
C LEU A 167 -17.73 0.98 -6.24
N ASP A 168 -16.84 1.20 -7.21
CA ASP A 168 -17.19 1.87 -8.46
C ASP A 168 -18.23 1.05 -9.25
N LEU A 169 -18.11 -0.28 -9.26
CA LEU A 169 -19.10 -1.17 -9.86
C LEU A 169 -20.46 -1.06 -9.13
N MET A 170 -20.46 -1.01 -7.79
CA MET A 170 -21.69 -0.84 -7.01
C MET A 170 -22.39 0.49 -7.35
N VAL A 171 -21.64 1.57 -7.51
CA VAL A 171 -22.21 2.87 -7.91
C VAL A 171 -22.83 2.82 -9.31
N LEU A 172 -22.23 2.06 -10.24
CA LEU A 172 -22.73 1.95 -11.61
C LEU A 172 -24.01 1.10 -11.74
N GLU A 173 -24.12 0.07 -10.93
CA GLU A 173 -25.21 -0.93 -11.08
C GLU A 173 -26.38 -0.73 -10.11
N VAL A 174 -26.12 -0.13 -8.95
CA VAL A 174 -27.12 0.02 -7.86
C VAL A 174 -27.44 1.49 -7.58
N GLY A 175 -26.51 2.42 -7.93
CA GLY A 175 -26.60 3.88 -7.69
C GLY A 175 -27.35 4.64 -8.80
#